data_7132951d6538449133d6ff4f38a08141
#
_entry.id   7132951d6538449133d6ff4f38a08141
#
_cell.length_a   1.000
_cell.length_b   1.000
_cell.length_c   1.000
_cell.angle_alpha   90.00
_cell.angle_beta   90.00
_cell.angle_gamma   90.00
#
_symmetry.space_group_name_H-M   'P 1'
#
loop_
_entity.id
_entity.type
_entity.pdbx_description
1 polymer ?
#
loop_
_entity_poly.entity_id
_entity_poly.type
_entity_poly.pdbx_seq_one_letter_code
_entity_poly.pdbx_strand_id
1 'polypeptide(L)'
;MLPLTKRQREILDYLNEFISQHGYAPSLEEIGRRFGLSSLATVHKHLTNLQEKGFIKRAWNRSRSVEMIPTSAGGRSLDLPLLGYVAAGVPIEAVATTETIAVPEDLVGRRDTYVLRVRGNSMIDEQICDGDFVIVEDRKMAQNGETVVALISGSDVTLKKLYRENGRVRLQPANPTMQPIYVEPDGLQIQGVVVGVMRKY
;
A
#
# COMPACT_ATOMS: atom_id res chain seq x y z
N MET A 1 1.74 4.22 -15.70
CA MET A 1 2.70 5.35 -15.66
C MET A 1 4.07 4.87 -16.11
N LEU A 2 4.80 5.61 -16.96
CA LEU A 2 6.15 5.23 -17.36
C LEU A 2 7.12 5.46 -16.18
N PRO A 3 8.01 4.50 -15.88
CA PRO A 3 8.91 4.62 -14.73
C PRO A 3 9.86 5.81 -14.90
N LEU A 4 10.18 6.47 -13.78
CA LEU A 4 11.18 7.53 -13.75
C LEU A 4 12.59 6.93 -13.71
N THR A 5 13.52 7.53 -14.46
CA THR A 5 14.95 7.25 -14.25
C THR A 5 15.40 7.82 -12.90
N LYS A 6 16.54 7.34 -12.38
CA LYS A 6 17.11 7.83 -11.12
C LYS A 6 17.26 9.38 -11.15
N ARG A 7 17.83 9.93 -12.22
CA ARG A 7 18.02 11.38 -12.36
C ARG A 7 16.71 12.16 -12.46
N GLN A 8 15.68 11.61 -13.11
CA GLN A 8 14.36 12.24 -13.18
C GLN A 8 13.70 12.28 -11.80
N ARG A 9 13.85 11.24 -11.00
CA ARG A 9 13.35 11.20 -9.62
C ARG A 9 14.06 12.25 -8.75
N GLU A 10 15.37 12.30 -8.77
CA GLU A 10 16.17 13.30 -8.02
C GLU A 10 15.74 14.74 -8.36
N ILE A 11 15.49 15.03 -9.64
CA ILE A 11 15.03 16.36 -10.08
C ILE A 11 13.61 16.64 -9.58
N LEU A 12 12.71 15.65 -9.64
CA LEU A 12 11.34 15.79 -9.17
C LEU A 12 11.28 16.04 -7.66
N ASP A 13 12.07 15.30 -6.87
CA ASP A 13 12.15 15.47 -5.42
C ASP A 13 12.68 16.87 -5.06
N TYR A 14 13.72 17.34 -5.76
CA TYR A 14 14.24 18.70 -5.59
C TYR A 14 13.20 19.77 -5.92
N LEU A 15 12.42 19.61 -7.00
CA LEU A 15 11.35 20.55 -7.35
C LEU A 15 10.30 20.61 -6.25
N ASN A 16 9.87 19.46 -5.71
CA ASN A 16 8.93 19.39 -4.61
C ASN A 16 9.43 20.11 -3.35
N GLU A 17 10.65 19.80 -2.94
CA GLU A 17 11.28 20.41 -1.77
C GLU A 17 11.43 21.94 -1.94
N PHE A 18 11.95 22.38 -3.08
CA PHE A 18 12.17 23.79 -3.35
C PHE A 18 10.86 24.59 -3.37
N ILE A 19 9.83 24.08 -4.06
CA ILE A 19 8.52 24.73 -4.12
C ILE A 19 7.85 24.78 -2.74
N SER A 20 7.96 23.71 -1.95
CA SER A 20 7.42 23.67 -0.59
C SER A 20 8.07 24.69 0.33
N GLN A 21 9.39 24.92 0.19
CA GLN A 21 10.15 25.87 1.03
C GLN A 21 10.01 27.32 0.59
N HIS A 22 9.88 27.60 -0.71
CA HIS A 22 9.97 28.95 -1.27
C HIS A 22 8.65 29.48 -1.82
N GLY A 23 7.66 28.59 -2.07
CA GLY A 23 6.37 28.98 -2.67
C GLY A 23 6.41 29.20 -4.19
N TYR A 24 7.55 29.01 -4.84
CA TYR A 24 7.71 29.14 -6.29
C TYR A 24 8.75 28.12 -6.81
N ALA A 25 8.70 27.83 -8.12
CA ALA A 25 9.63 26.87 -8.74
C ALA A 25 11.04 27.42 -8.95
N PRO A 26 12.10 26.59 -8.89
CA PRO A 26 13.46 27.00 -9.23
C PRO A 26 13.58 27.32 -10.72
N SER A 27 14.55 28.19 -11.06
CA SER A 27 14.94 28.48 -12.44
C SER A 27 15.72 27.31 -13.06
N LEU A 28 15.85 27.29 -14.38
CA LEU A 28 16.66 26.26 -15.08
C LEU A 28 18.13 26.30 -14.63
N GLU A 29 18.68 27.50 -14.35
CA GLU A 29 20.05 27.68 -13.86
C GLU A 29 20.21 27.11 -12.44
N GLU A 30 19.22 27.33 -11.56
CA GLU A 30 19.24 26.79 -10.19
C GLU A 30 19.19 25.26 -10.22
N ILE A 31 18.38 24.67 -11.08
CA ILE A 31 18.34 23.23 -11.31
C ILE A 31 19.66 22.73 -11.88
N GLY A 32 20.19 23.41 -12.92
CA GLY A 32 21.47 23.07 -13.53
C GLY A 32 22.60 23.06 -12.50
N ARG A 33 22.70 24.11 -11.67
CA ARG A 33 23.69 24.24 -10.61
C ARG A 33 23.59 23.15 -9.57
N ARG A 34 22.36 22.85 -9.13
CA ARG A 34 22.08 21.82 -8.09
C ARG A 34 22.53 20.43 -8.53
N PHE A 35 22.39 20.12 -9.82
CA PHE A 35 22.67 18.79 -10.38
C PHE A 35 23.95 18.70 -11.21
N GLY A 36 24.77 19.76 -11.23
CA GLY A 36 26.00 19.77 -12.00
C GLY A 36 25.79 19.64 -13.51
N LEU A 37 24.66 20.15 -14.04
CA LEU A 37 24.34 20.13 -15.46
C LEU A 37 24.81 21.45 -16.10
N SER A 38 25.84 21.37 -16.92
CA SER A 38 26.43 22.55 -17.61
C SER A 38 25.56 23.11 -18.73
N SER A 39 24.63 22.30 -19.26
CA SER A 39 23.75 22.70 -20.36
C SER A 39 22.30 22.87 -19.89
N LEU A 40 21.73 24.05 -20.08
CA LEU A 40 20.31 24.31 -19.85
C LEU A 40 19.41 23.46 -20.75
N ALA A 41 19.90 23.07 -21.95
CA ALA A 41 19.18 22.16 -22.82
C ALA A 41 18.98 20.78 -22.18
N THR A 42 19.96 20.30 -21.40
CA THR A 42 19.84 19.03 -20.66
C THR A 42 18.81 19.15 -19.55
N VAL A 43 18.79 20.24 -18.80
CA VAL A 43 17.77 20.52 -17.79
C VAL A 43 16.39 20.55 -18.45
N HIS A 44 16.27 21.27 -19.56
CA HIS A 44 15.02 21.38 -20.32
C HIS A 44 14.51 20.01 -20.74
N LYS A 45 15.38 19.12 -21.25
CA LYS A 45 15.03 17.76 -21.66
C LYS A 45 14.49 16.93 -20.48
N HIS A 46 15.11 17.03 -19.31
CA HIS A 46 14.61 16.34 -18.11
C HIS A 46 13.22 16.83 -17.70
N LEU A 47 13.00 18.14 -17.71
CA LEU A 47 11.70 18.73 -17.37
C LEU A 47 10.63 18.38 -18.43
N THR A 48 10.97 18.35 -19.72
CA THR A 48 10.04 17.90 -20.77
C THR A 48 9.63 16.45 -20.56
N ASN A 49 10.58 15.56 -20.28
CA ASN A 49 10.27 14.17 -19.97
C ASN A 49 9.38 14.01 -18.73
N LEU A 50 9.59 14.83 -17.68
CA LEU A 50 8.73 14.83 -16.50
C LEU A 50 7.32 15.34 -16.81
N GLN A 51 7.20 16.32 -17.70
CA GLN A 51 5.92 16.83 -18.17
C GLN A 51 5.17 15.80 -19.02
N GLU A 52 5.85 15.14 -19.98
CA GLU A 52 5.28 14.09 -20.81
C GLU A 52 4.82 12.88 -19.99
N LYS A 53 5.51 12.60 -18.89
CA LYS A 53 5.14 11.56 -17.92
C LYS A 53 4.04 12.01 -16.93
N GLY A 54 3.58 13.25 -17.00
CA GLY A 54 2.49 13.77 -16.19
C GLY A 54 2.85 14.15 -14.75
N PHE A 55 4.13 14.36 -14.44
CA PHE A 55 4.58 14.75 -13.09
C PHE A 55 4.59 16.26 -12.84
N ILE A 56 4.76 17.05 -13.90
CA ILE A 56 4.79 18.52 -13.82
C ILE A 56 3.99 19.15 -14.97
N LYS A 57 3.50 20.36 -14.76
CA LYS A 57 3.03 21.29 -15.78
C LYS A 57 4.02 22.43 -15.93
N ARG A 58 4.18 22.94 -17.15
CA ARG A 58 5.00 24.14 -17.43
C ARG A 58 4.23 25.09 -18.31
N ALA A 59 4.21 26.36 -17.97
CA ALA A 59 3.72 27.38 -18.85
C ALA A 59 4.82 27.75 -19.85
N TRP A 60 4.49 27.79 -21.15
CA TRP A 60 5.39 28.14 -22.21
C TRP A 60 5.91 29.58 -22.03
N ASN A 61 7.20 29.81 -22.19
CA ASN A 61 7.89 31.11 -22.10
C ASN A 61 7.79 31.87 -20.74
N ARG A 62 7.60 31.18 -19.62
CA ARG A 62 7.71 31.79 -18.30
C ARG A 62 8.83 31.13 -17.50
N SER A 63 9.79 31.92 -17.01
CA SER A 63 10.73 31.43 -16.00
C SER A 63 9.96 31.10 -14.71
N ARG A 64 10.40 30.06 -13.98
CA ARG A 64 9.80 29.59 -12.72
C ARG A 64 8.33 29.14 -12.84
N SER A 65 7.95 28.63 -14.02
CA SER A 65 6.57 28.21 -14.32
C SER A 65 6.32 26.72 -14.17
N VAL A 66 7.19 26.00 -13.46
CA VAL A 66 6.98 24.60 -13.14
C VAL A 66 5.94 24.50 -12.03
N GLU A 67 4.81 23.93 -12.34
CA GLU A 67 3.80 23.54 -11.39
C GLU A 67 3.89 22.03 -11.22
N MET A 68 3.95 21.58 -9.98
CA MET A 68 3.81 20.16 -9.69
C MET A 68 2.38 19.76 -10.07
N ILE A 69 2.25 18.83 -10.96
CA ILE A 69 0.98 18.11 -11.02
C ILE A 69 0.98 17.30 -9.73
N PRO A 70 -0.03 17.42 -8.87
CA PRO A 70 -0.17 16.45 -7.81
C PRO A 70 -0.27 15.07 -8.48
N THR A 71 0.89 14.50 -8.79
CA THR A 71 0.96 13.06 -8.88
C THR A 71 0.58 12.69 -7.48
N SER A 72 -0.49 11.96 -7.36
CA SER A 72 -0.94 11.38 -6.11
C SER A 72 0.17 10.52 -5.48
N ALA A 73 1.20 11.21 -5.01
CA ALA A 73 2.09 10.84 -3.91
C ALA A 73 1.47 11.29 -2.56
N GLY A 74 0.34 12.07 -2.58
CA GLY A 74 -0.82 11.89 -1.76
C GLY A 74 -1.75 11.01 -2.59
N GLY A 75 -1.56 9.70 -2.58
CA GLY A 75 -2.32 8.74 -3.36
C GLY A 75 -3.80 9.06 -3.19
N ARG A 76 -4.57 9.02 -4.28
CA ARG A 76 -6.01 8.94 -4.16
C ARG A 76 -6.24 7.88 -3.10
N SER A 77 -6.84 8.26 -2.00
CA SER A 77 -7.31 7.31 -1.03
C SER A 77 -8.70 6.87 -1.46
N LEU A 78 -8.92 5.59 -1.40
CA LEU A 78 -10.25 5.01 -1.54
C LEU A 78 -10.79 4.73 -0.15
N ASP A 79 -12.01 5.15 0.10
CA ASP A 79 -12.69 4.83 1.34
C ASP A 79 -13.18 3.38 1.28
N LEU A 80 -12.46 2.49 1.95
CA LEU A 80 -12.81 1.07 2.03
C LEU A 80 -13.62 0.77 3.29
N PRO A 81 -14.60 -0.15 3.21
CA PRO A 81 -15.39 -0.52 4.37
C PRO A 81 -14.53 -1.24 5.42
N LEU A 82 -14.66 -0.81 6.68
CA LEU A 82 -14.16 -1.55 7.84
C LEU A 82 -15.21 -2.58 8.22
N LEU A 83 -14.99 -3.86 7.85
CA LEU A 83 -15.98 -4.92 8.08
C LEU A 83 -15.97 -5.47 9.50
N GLY A 84 -14.93 -5.19 10.30
CA GLY A 84 -14.88 -5.63 11.67
C GLY A 84 -13.47 -5.97 12.17
N TYR A 85 -13.43 -6.86 13.16
CA TYR A 85 -12.19 -7.30 13.79
C TYR A 85 -11.85 -8.72 13.38
N VAL A 86 -10.54 -8.98 13.18
CA VAL A 86 -10.02 -10.34 13.03
C VAL A 86 -9.23 -10.71 14.27
N ALA A 87 -9.70 -11.73 15.00
CA ALA A 87 -9.04 -12.27 16.17
C ALA A 87 -8.95 -13.80 16.04
N ALA A 88 -7.96 -14.41 16.65
CA ALA A 88 -7.87 -15.87 16.67
C ALA A 88 -9.01 -16.47 17.51
N GLY A 89 -9.80 -17.38 16.92
CA GLY A 89 -10.84 -18.14 17.61
C GLY A 89 -12.15 -17.36 17.89
N VAL A 90 -12.37 -16.24 17.20
CA VAL A 90 -13.62 -15.47 17.35
C VAL A 90 -14.19 -15.20 15.96
N PRO A 91 -15.51 -15.36 15.72
CA PRO A 91 -16.14 -14.92 14.49
C PRO A 91 -15.82 -13.46 14.19
N ILE A 92 -15.81 -13.07 12.91
CA ILE A 92 -15.72 -11.63 12.58
C ILE A 92 -16.93 -10.99 13.26
N GLU A 93 -16.67 -10.21 14.31
CA GLU A 93 -17.69 -9.28 14.80
C GLU A 93 -17.91 -8.24 13.71
N ALA A 94 -18.98 -8.44 12.94
CA ALA A 94 -19.40 -7.43 11.98
C ALA A 94 -19.67 -6.13 12.74
N VAL A 95 -18.89 -5.11 12.46
CA VAL A 95 -19.18 -3.78 12.96
C VAL A 95 -20.42 -3.31 12.20
N ALA A 96 -21.53 -3.16 12.90
CA ALA A 96 -22.79 -2.67 12.36
C ALA A 96 -22.71 -1.16 11.94
N THR A 97 -21.50 -0.64 11.79
CA THR A 97 -21.24 0.75 11.41
C THR A 97 -20.74 0.83 9.97
N THR A 98 -21.21 1.81 9.25
CA THR A 98 -20.72 2.25 7.93
C THR A 98 -19.39 2.98 8.06
N GLU A 99 -18.48 2.47 8.90
CA GLU A 99 -17.15 3.05 9.06
C GLU A 99 -16.29 2.71 7.86
N THR A 100 -15.64 3.72 7.29
CA THR A 100 -14.70 3.54 6.20
C THR A 100 -13.30 4.00 6.61
N ILE A 101 -12.30 3.36 6.02
CA ILE A 101 -10.90 3.73 6.20
C ILE A 101 -10.35 4.21 4.86
N ALA A 102 -9.74 5.39 4.86
CA ALA A 102 -9.04 5.93 3.70
C ALA A 102 -7.74 5.14 3.46
N VAL A 103 -7.70 4.36 2.38
CA VAL A 103 -6.58 3.51 1.99
C VAL A 103 -5.94 4.04 0.72
N PRO A 104 -4.60 4.17 0.63
CA PRO A 104 -3.92 4.55 -0.60
C PRO A 104 -4.31 3.65 -1.78
N GLU A 105 -4.64 4.25 -2.94
CA GLU A 105 -5.13 3.52 -4.13
C GLU A 105 -4.13 2.48 -4.65
N ASP A 106 -2.84 2.68 -4.43
CA ASP A 106 -1.76 1.76 -4.79
C ASP A 106 -1.71 0.47 -3.96
N LEU A 107 -2.37 0.47 -2.79
CA LEU A 107 -2.58 -0.73 -1.96
C LEU A 107 -3.88 -1.47 -2.32
N VAL A 108 -4.72 -0.90 -3.18
CA VAL A 108 -6.00 -1.48 -3.58
C VAL A 108 -5.85 -2.09 -4.96
N GLY A 109 -6.02 -3.40 -5.04
CA GLY A 109 -5.95 -4.15 -6.30
C GLY A 109 -7.16 -3.92 -7.21
N ARG A 110 -7.30 -4.76 -8.24
CA ARG A 110 -8.44 -4.73 -9.18
C ARG A 110 -9.68 -5.45 -8.68
N ARG A 111 -9.60 -6.10 -7.53
CA ARG A 111 -10.68 -6.88 -6.92
C ARG A 111 -11.27 -6.13 -5.75
N ASP A 112 -12.44 -6.57 -5.32
CA ASP A 112 -13.07 -6.05 -4.13
C ASP A 112 -12.11 -6.15 -2.94
N THR A 113 -11.99 -5.06 -2.22
CA THR A 113 -11.03 -4.91 -1.12
C THR A 113 -11.75 -4.31 0.08
N TYR A 114 -11.44 -4.82 1.25
CA TYR A 114 -12.00 -4.36 2.51
C TYR A 114 -10.93 -4.27 3.59
N VAL A 115 -11.25 -3.66 4.71
CA VAL A 115 -10.34 -3.50 5.84
C VAL A 115 -10.85 -4.27 7.05
N LEU A 116 -9.93 -4.91 7.76
CA LEU A 116 -10.18 -5.48 9.10
C LEU A 116 -9.22 -4.88 10.11
N ARG A 117 -9.65 -4.76 11.35
CA ARG A 117 -8.78 -4.40 12.46
C ARG A 117 -8.29 -5.65 13.17
N VAL A 118 -6.98 -5.73 13.39
CA VAL A 118 -6.32 -6.88 14.02
C VAL A 118 -6.52 -6.84 15.54
N ARG A 119 -6.85 -7.99 16.12
CA ARG A 119 -6.80 -8.21 17.57
C ARG A 119 -5.83 -9.33 17.88
N GLY A 120 -4.89 -9.06 18.79
CA GLY A 120 -3.88 -10.01 19.25
C GLY A 120 -2.60 -10.00 18.40
N ASN A 121 -1.65 -10.86 18.80
CA ASN A 121 -0.27 -10.82 18.34
C ASN A 121 0.15 -12.07 17.56
N SER A 122 -0.79 -12.76 16.93
CA SER A 122 -0.49 -14.03 16.23
C SER A 122 0.41 -13.87 14.99
N MET A 123 0.61 -12.64 14.51
CA MET A 123 1.36 -12.31 13.30
C MET A 123 2.47 -11.27 13.56
N ILE A 124 2.98 -11.20 14.79
CA ILE A 124 3.93 -10.18 15.23
C ILE A 124 5.28 -10.23 14.48
N ASP A 125 5.75 -11.41 14.08
CA ASP A 125 7.00 -11.57 13.31
C ASP A 125 6.85 -11.08 11.87
N GLU A 126 5.64 -10.98 11.36
CA GLU A 126 5.31 -10.31 10.09
C GLU A 126 4.99 -8.80 10.30
N GLN A 127 5.29 -8.28 11.51
CA GLN A 127 5.05 -6.90 11.92
C GLN A 127 3.57 -6.47 11.90
N ILE A 128 2.65 -7.44 11.93
CA ILE A 128 1.21 -7.22 12.09
C ILE A 128 0.87 -7.35 13.56
N CYS A 129 0.53 -6.23 14.20
CA CYS A 129 0.32 -6.11 15.63
C CYS A 129 -1.15 -5.87 15.98
N ASP A 130 -1.46 -6.02 17.26
CA ASP A 130 -2.76 -5.64 17.80
C ASP A 130 -3.09 -4.17 17.48
N GLY A 131 -4.32 -3.94 17.02
CA GLY A 131 -4.80 -2.61 16.64
C GLY A 131 -4.50 -2.18 15.19
N ASP A 132 -3.66 -2.89 14.44
CA ASP A 132 -3.38 -2.59 13.04
C ASP A 132 -4.61 -2.78 12.15
N PHE A 133 -4.62 -2.08 11.01
CA PHE A 133 -5.58 -2.29 9.94
C PHE A 133 -4.92 -3.15 8.85
N VAL A 134 -5.52 -4.28 8.51
CA VAL A 134 -5.11 -5.10 7.37
C VAL A 134 -6.04 -4.84 6.20
N ILE A 135 -5.44 -4.59 5.04
CA ILE A 135 -6.13 -4.42 3.77
C ILE A 135 -6.21 -5.78 3.13
N VAL A 136 -7.44 -6.23 2.87
CA VAL A 136 -7.75 -7.61 2.44
C VAL A 136 -8.41 -7.58 1.08
N GLU A 137 -7.82 -8.27 0.11
CA GLU A 137 -8.43 -8.54 -1.19
C GLU A 137 -9.39 -9.74 -1.06
N ASP A 138 -10.66 -9.60 -1.50
CA ASP A 138 -11.62 -10.69 -1.53
C ASP A 138 -11.21 -11.72 -2.58
N ARG A 139 -10.40 -12.67 -2.16
CA ARG A 139 -9.86 -13.73 -2.98
C ARG A 139 -9.99 -15.06 -2.25
N LYS A 140 -10.73 -16.00 -2.86
CA LYS A 140 -11.02 -17.30 -2.25
C LYS A 140 -9.90 -18.33 -2.44
N MET A 141 -8.87 -17.98 -3.21
CA MET A 141 -7.69 -18.82 -3.46
C MET A 141 -6.42 -18.05 -3.02
N ALA A 142 -5.55 -18.74 -2.32
CA ALA A 142 -4.27 -18.21 -1.87
C ALA A 142 -3.15 -19.21 -2.16
N GLN A 143 -1.93 -18.69 -2.32
CA GLN A 143 -0.72 -19.47 -2.49
C GLN A 143 -0.06 -19.76 -1.14
N ASN A 144 0.83 -20.76 -1.11
CA ASN A 144 1.61 -21.07 0.08
C ASN A 144 2.47 -19.86 0.49
N GLY A 145 2.43 -19.52 1.78
CA GLY A 145 3.16 -18.39 2.36
C GLY A 145 2.39 -17.07 2.36
N GLU A 146 1.25 -16.98 1.67
CA GLU A 146 0.40 -15.78 1.76
C GLU A 146 -0.29 -15.69 3.12
N THR A 147 -0.45 -14.46 3.60
CA THR A 147 -1.23 -14.17 4.81
C THR A 147 -2.70 -14.06 4.45
N VAL A 148 -3.52 -14.90 5.06
CA VAL A 148 -4.95 -15.04 4.74
C VAL A 148 -5.83 -14.75 5.94
N VAL A 149 -7.03 -14.26 5.64
CA VAL A 149 -8.18 -14.29 6.55
C VAL A 149 -8.89 -15.61 6.28
N ALA A 150 -8.87 -16.51 7.24
CA ALA A 150 -9.38 -17.87 7.14
C ALA A 150 -10.54 -18.07 8.10
N LEU A 151 -11.64 -18.65 7.60
CA LEU A 151 -12.77 -19.13 8.38
C LEU A 151 -12.63 -20.64 8.56
N ILE A 152 -12.56 -21.10 9.79
CA ILE A 152 -12.39 -22.52 10.17
C ILE A 152 -13.73 -23.03 10.68
N SER A 153 -14.16 -24.18 10.17
CA SER A 153 -15.40 -24.89 10.58
C SER A 153 -16.65 -24.01 10.60
N GLY A 154 -16.68 -22.96 9.77
CA GLY A 154 -17.83 -22.06 9.63
C GLY A 154 -18.03 -21.05 10.75
N SER A 155 -17.16 -21.02 11.77
CA SER A 155 -17.31 -20.14 12.93
C SER A 155 -16.07 -19.33 13.27
N ASP A 156 -14.89 -19.90 13.22
CA ASP A 156 -13.69 -19.28 13.75
C ASP A 156 -12.90 -18.55 12.67
N VAL A 157 -12.78 -17.23 12.76
CA VAL A 157 -11.98 -16.45 11.83
C VAL A 157 -10.59 -16.20 12.41
N THR A 158 -9.57 -16.32 11.57
CA THR A 158 -8.19 -16.09 11.99
C THR A 158 -7.33 -15.50 10.87
N LEU A 159 -6.27 -14.81 11.28
CA LEU A 159 -5.23 -14.28 10.38
C LEU A 159 -3.97 -15.12 10.56
N LYS A 160 -3.54 -15.84 9.50
CA LYS A 160 -2.39 -16.74 9.50
C LYS A 160 -1.75 -16.82 8.12
N LYS A 161 -0.52 -17.33 8.06
CA LYS A 161 0.10 -17.76 6.80
C LYS A 161 -0.47 -19.12 6.41
N LEU A 162 -0.81 -19.26 5.13
CA LEU A 162 -1.39 -20.48 4.61
C LEU A 162 -0.32 -21.35 3.96
N TYR A 163 -0.34 -22.65 4.28
CA TYR A 163 0.47 -23.68 3.61
C TYR A 163 -0.39 -24.91 3.34
N ARG A 164 -0.38 -25.41 2.09
CA ARG A 164 -0.99 -26.69 1.71
C ARG A 164 0.09 -27.76 1.72
N GLU A 165 -0.05 -28.75 2.57
CA GLU A 165 0.92 -29.80 2.82
C GLU A 165 0.22 -31.15 2.95
N ASN A 166 0.65 -32.15 2.15
CA ASN A 166 0.19 -33.55 2.29
C ASN A 166 -1.32 -33.73 2.43
N GLY A 167 -2.11 -32.99 1.66
CA GLY A 167 -3.57 -33.10 1.67
C GLY A 167 -4.28 -32.32 2.79
N ARG A 168 -3.53 -31.68 3.69
CA ARG A 168 -4.03 -30.77 4.75
C ARG A 168 -3.64 -29.33 4.52
N VAL A 169 -4.27 -28.45 5.26
CA VAL A 169 -3.89 -27.03 5.29
C VAL A 169 -3.32 -26.71 6.67
N ARG A 170 -2.11 -26.18 6.67
CA ARG A 170 -1.49 -25.60 7.85
C ARG A 170 -1.68 -24.09 7.86
N LEU A 171 -2.30 -23.58 8.88
CA LEU A 171 -2.40 -22.15 9.18
C LEU A 171 -1.33 -21.81 10.22
N GLN A 172 -0.26 -21.16 9.75
CA GLN A 172 0.93 -20.87 10.53
C GLN A 172 0.85 -19.47 11.13
N PRO A 173 0.87 -19.33 12.48
CA PRO A 173 1.08 -18.02 13.10
C PRO A 173 2.51 -17.53 12.83
N ALA A 174 2.68 -16.23 12.67
CA ALA A 174 3.99 -15.58 12.68
C ALA A 174 4.26 -15.08 14.11
N ASN A 175 4.29 -16.02 15.04
CA ASN A 175 4.59 -15.80 16.45
C ASN A 175 5.19 -17.10 17.02
N PRO A 176 6.42 -17.09 17.55
CA PRO A 176 7.13 -18.30 17.99
C PRO A 176 6.51 -18.96 19.21
N THR A 177 5.65 -18.23 19.95
CA THR A 177 4.96 -18.77 21.13
C THR A 177 3.65 -19.49 20.79
N MET A 178 3.23 -19.46 19.51
CA MET A 178 1.96 -20.01 19.06
C MET A 178 2.16 -21.22 18.14
N GLN A 179 1.36 -22.24 18.34
CA GLN A 179 1.41 -23.45 17.51
C GLN A 179 0.60 -23.27 16.20
N PRO A 180 1.00 -23.95 15.11
CA PRO A 180 0.22 -23.97 13.88
C PRO A 180 -1.09 -24.73 14.08
N ILE A 181 -2.12 -24.32 13.30
CA ILE A 181 -3.40 -24.99 13.24
C ILE A 181 -3.46 -25.82 11.96
N TYR A 182 -3.79 -27.09 12.09
CA TYR A 182 -4.00 -27.99 10.94
C TYR A 182 -5.48 -28.23 10.73
N VAL A 183 -5.93 -28.01 9.51
CA VAL A 183 -7.35 -28.17 9.12
C VAL A 183 -7.44 -29.02 7.86
N GLU A 184 -8.53 -29.78 7.76
CA GLU A 184 -8.88 -30.46 6.51
C GLU A 184 -9.36 -29.42 5.49
N PRO A 185 -9.08 -29.59 4.18
CA PRO A 185 -9.44 -28.62 3.15
C PRO A 185 -10.92 -28.22 3.16
N ASP A 186 -11.81 -29.18 3.42
CA ASP A 186 -13.27 -28.95 3.44
C ASP A 186 -13.72 -28.13 4.67
N GLY A 187 -12.93 -28.09 5.72
CA GLY A 187 -13.18 -27.30 6.93
C GLY A 187 -12.64 -25.87 6.88
N LEU A 188 -12.03 -25.46 5.76
CA LEU A 188 -11.41 -24.16 5.61
C LEU A 188 -12.03 -23.37 4.47
N GLN A 189 -12.42 -22.14 4.77
CA GLN A 189 -12.81 -21.15 3.77
C GLN A 189 -11.90 -19.93 3.84
N ILE A 190 -11.24 -19.59 2.73
CA ILE A 190 -10.46 -18.36 2.62
C ILE A 190 -11.45 -17.21 2.37
N GLN A 191 -11.46 -16.22 3.27
CA GLN A 191 -12.26 -15.02 3.14
C GLN A 191 -11.57 -13.95 2.31
N GLY A 192 -10.22 -13.92 2.38
CA GLY A 192 -9.40 -13.01 1.59
C GLY A 192 -7.92 -13.15 1.90
N VAL A 193 -7.12 -12.40 1.16
CA VAL A 193 -5.66 -12.36 1.26
C VAL A 193 -5.21 -10.95 1.62
N VAL A 194 -4.32 -10.84 2.60
CA VAL A 194 -3.77 -9.55 3.03
C VAL A 194 -2.83 -9.02 1.95
N VAL A 195 -3.08 -7.80 1.51
CA VAL A 195 -2.29 -7.08 0.49
C VAL A 195 -1.58 -5.86 1.05
N GLY A 196 -1.94 -5.42 2.25
CA GLY A 196 -1.31 -4.30 2.92
C GLY A 196 -1.63 -4.23 4.41
N VAL A 197 -0.82 -3.47 5.15
CA VAL A 197 -1.01 -3.19 6.57
C VAL A 197 -0.87 -1.69 6.79
N MET A 198 -1.77 -1.13 7.59
CA MET A 198 -1.73 0.27 8.01
C MET A 198 -1.76 0.37 9.52
N ARG A 199 -0.97 1.28 10.08
CA ARG A 199 -0.93 1.58 11.51
C ARG A 199 -1.12 3.07 11.74
N LYS A 200 -1.97 3.40 12.68
CA LYS A 200 -2.16 4.77 13.14
C LYS A 200 -1.55 4.91 14.53
N TYR A 201 -0.66 5.88 14.71
CA TYR A 201 -0.03 6.23 15.99
C TYR A 201 -0.77 7.37 16.67
#